data_b92e758f2c4438f7886475c25586c2bf
#
_entry.id   b92e758f2c4438f7886475c25586c2bf
#
_cell.length_a   1.000
_cell.length_b   1.000
_cell.length_c   1.000
_cell.angle_alpha   90.00
_cell.angle_beta   90.00
_cell.angle_gamma   90.00
#
_symmetry.space_group_name_H-M   'P 1'
#
loop_
_entity.id
_entity.type
_entity.pdbx_description
1 polymer ?
#
loop_
_entity_poly.entity_id
_entity_poly.type
_entity_poly.pdbx_seq_one_letter_code
_entity_poly.pdbx_strand_id
1 'polypeptide(L)'
;PEAECRFLNAQSPEKVPEIFCRLWTAKESFMKLEGRGLQIIPKTIEVQLEPSLRLLYNQQPADVSLEEYTVEDHYITVATRT
;
A
#
# COMPACT_ATOMS: atom_id res chain seq x y z
N PRO A 1 -1.88 0.65 10.10
CA PRO A 1 -0.61 0.83 10.83
C PRO A 1 -0.38 2.27 11.27
N GLU A 2 0.25 2.42 12.40
CA GLU A 2 0.48 3.73 12.98
C GLU A 2 1.33 4.62 12.09
N ALA A 3 2.33 4.05 11.42
CA ALA A 3 3.18 4.81 10.52
C ALA A 3 2.40 5.41 9.35
N GLU A 4 1.42 4.67 8.84
CA GLU A 4 0.54 5.18 7.77
C GLU A 4 -0.34 6.32 8.27
N CYS A 5 -0.86 6.19 9.48
CA CYS A 5 -1.66 7.27 10.08
C CYS A 5 -0.82 8.53 10.27
N ARG A 6 0.43 8.39 10.73
CA ARG A 6 1.32 9.53 10.87
C ARG A 6 1.64 10.18 9.53
N PHE A 7 1.86 9.34 8.50
CA PHE A 7 2.13 9.86 7.16
C PHE A 7 0.93 10.65 6.63
N LEU A 8 -0.28 10.10 6.77
CA LEU A 8 -1.50 10.77 6.33
C LEU A 8 -1.70 12.10 7.07
N ASN A 9 -1.47 12.11 8.38
CA ASN A 9 -1.66 13.31 9.19
C ASN A 9 -0.67 14.42 8.84
N ALA A 10 0.46 14.08 8.23
CA ALA A 10 1.46 15.05 7.81
C ALA A 10 1.16 15.66 6.43
N GLN A 11 0.15 15.14 5.72
CA GLN A 11 -0.18 15.61 4.38
C GLN A 11 -1.22 16.73 4.43
N SER A 12 -1.26 17.55 3.36
CA SER A 12 -2.33 18.54 3.26
C SER A 12 -3.67 17.84 3.13
N PRO A 13 -4.74 18.38 3.77
CA PRO A 13 -6.03 17.69 3.79
C PRO A 13 -6.60 17.30 2.42
N GLU A 14 -6.38 18.12 1.40
CA GLU A 14 -6.88 17.81 0.06
C GLU A 14 -6.20 16.62 -0.58
N LYS A 15 -5.02 16.22 -0.09
CA LYS A 15 -4.28 15.07 -0.63
C LYS A 15 -4.57 13.78 0.10
N VAL A 16 -5.19 13.85 1.27
CA VAL A 16 -5.41 12.65 2.09
C VAL A 16 -6.24 11.58 1.38
N PRO A 17 -7.36 11.89 0.70
CA PRO A 17 -8.11 10.83 0.02
C PRO A 17 -7.31 10.13 -1.06
N GLU A 18 -6.52 10.87 -1.84
CA GLU A 18 -5.67 10.29 -2.87
C GLU A 18 -4.64 9.35 -2.27
N ILE A 19 -3.94 9.81 -1.22
CA ILE A 19 -2.89 9.03 -0.57
C ILE A 19 -3.49 7.78 0.08
N PHE A 20 -4.64 7.91 0.74
CA PHE A 20 -5.32 6.78 1.33
C PHE A 20 -5.64 5.73 0.27
N CYS A 21 -6.14 6.17 -0.89
CA CYS A 21 -6.46 5.28 -2.00
C CYS A 21 -5.22 4.53 -2.47
N ARG A 22 -4.09 5.22 -2.59
CA ARG A 22 -2.83 4.60 -3.00
C ARG A 22 -2.37 3.53 -2.01
N LEU A 23 -2.43 3.85 -0.72
CA LEU A 23 -2.07 2.89 0.32
C LEU A 23 -2.96 1.66 0.27
N TRP A 24 -4.27 1.86 0.17
CA TRP A 24 -5.23 0.76 0.14
C TRP A 24 -5.07 -0.11 -1.09
N THR A 25 -4.88 0.51 -2.26
CA THR A 25 -4.71 -0.21 -3.51
C THR A 25 -3.46 -1.10 -3.48
N ALA A 26 -2.37 -0.61 -2.89
CA ALA A 26 -1.15 -1.40 -2.73
C ALA A 26 -1.40 -2.59 -1.80
N LYS A 27 -2.12 -2.39 -0.69
CA LYS A 27 -2.45 -3.48 0.23
C LYS A 27 -3.30 -4.54 -0.45
N GLU A 28 -4.30 -4.12 -1.23
CA GLU A 28 -5.16 -5.07 -1.94
C GLU A 28 -4.38 -5.91 -2.93
N SER A 29 -3.46 -5.28 -3.68
CA SER A 29 -2.68 -6.02 -4.66
C SER A 29 -1.78 -7.06 -3.99
N PHE A 30 -1.21 -6.73 -2.82
CA PHE A 30 -0.42 -7.69 -2.06
C PHE A 30 -1.28 -8.84 -1.54
N MET A 31 -2.46 -8.52 -0.98
CA MET A 31 -3.36 -9.57 -0.47
C MET A 31 -3.79 -10.52 -1.56
N LYS A 32 -4.05 -10.02 -2.77
CA LYS A 32 -4.41 -10.86 -3.90
C LYS A 32 -3.25 -11.74 -4.34
N LEU A 33 -2.04 -11.19 -4.34
CA LEU A 33 -0.85 -11.96 -4.70
C LEU A 33 -0.62 -13.10 -3.73
N GLU A 34 -0.79 -12.84 -2.43
CA GLU A 34 -0.63 -13.87 -1.40
C GLU A 34 -1.70 -14.96 -1.49
N GLY A 35 -2.88 -14.63 -2.03
CA GLY A 35 -3.95 -15.59 -2.23
C GLY A 35 -4.61 -16.11 -0.98
N ARG A 36 -4.39 -15.47 0.17
CA ARG A 36 -4.95 -15.90 1.45
C ARG A 36 -6.31 -15.26 1.74
N GLY A 37 -6.70 -14.26 0.98
CA GLY A 37 -7.97 -13.60 1.17
C GLY A 37 -8.11 -13.00 2.56
N LEU A 38 -9.17 -13.42 3.28
CA LEU A 38 -9.47 -12.85 4.60
C LEU A 38 -8.51 -13.27 5.71
N GLN A 39 -7.57 -14.17 5.43
CA GLN A 39 -6.60 -14.62 6.43
C GLN A 39 -5.52 -13.56 6.70
N ILE A 40 -5.39 -12.58 5.82
CA ILE A 40 -4.43 -11.49 6.01
C ILE A 40 -5.18 -10.29 6.57
N ILE A 41 -4.73 -9.82 7.74
CA ILE A 41 -5.31 -8.65 8.39
C ILE A 41 -4.64 -7.41 7.81
N PRO A 42 -5.39 -6.48 7.18
CA PRO A 42 -4.78 -5.31 6.51
C PRO A 42 -3.87 -4.47 7.40
N LYS A 43 -4.15 -4.40 8.69
CA LYS A 43 -3.32 -3.60 9.60
C LYS A 43 -1.93 -4.20 9.86
N THR A 44 -1.69 -5.45 9.43
CA THR A 44 -0.35 -6.05 9.50
C THR A 44 0.49 -5.70 8.28
N ILE A 45 -0.10 -5.03 7.31
CA ILE A 45 0.56 -4.60 6.08
C ILE A 45 0.79 -3.10 6.15
N GLU A 46 2.04 -2.71 6.06
CA GLU A 46 2.41 -1.29 6.02
C GLU A 46 2.90 -0.94 4.63
N VAL A 47 2.34 0.11 4.05
CA VAL A 47 2.77 0.62 2.75
C VAL A 47 3.52 1.92 2.98
N GLN A 48 4.69 2.05 2.37
CA GLN A 48 5.49 3.26 2.40
C GLN A 48 5.55 3.83 0.98
N LEU A 49 5.18 5.09 0.84
CA LEU A 49 5.19 5.76 -0.46
C LEU A 49 6.49 6.51 -0.71
N GLU A 50 7.21 6.86 0.34
CA GLU A 50 8.45 7.62 0.24
C GLU A 50 9.57 6.89 1.00
N PRO A 51 10.79 6.93 0.52
CA PRO A 51 11.26 7.54 -0.73
C PRO A 51 10.84 6.79 -1.98
N SER A 52 10.36 5.55 -1.85
CA SER A 52 9.84 4.76 -2.95
C SER A 52 8.73 3.85 -2.44
N LEU A 53 7.90 3.38 -3.35
CA LEU A 53 6.78 2.50 -3.01
C LEU A 53 7.31 1.16 -2.50
N ARG A 54 7.04 0.86 -1.23
CA ARG A 54 7.47 -0.38 -0.57
C ARG A 54 6.37 -0.91 0.31
N LEU A 55 6.48 -2.19 0.64
CA LEU A 55 5.51 -2.85 1.49
C LEU A 55 6.22 -3.69 2.55
N LEU A 56 5.78 -3.54 3.80
CA LEU A 56 6.24 -4.35 4.92
C LEU A 56 5.08 -5.24 5.37
N TYR A 57 5.38 -6.50 5.63
CA TYR A 57 4.41 -7.45 6.15
C TYR A 57 4.92 -7.97 7.49
N ASN A 58 4.13 -7.76 8.54
CA ASN A 58 4.54 -8.06 9.91
C ASN A 58 5.89 -7.41 10.24
N GLN A 59 6.04 -6.14 9.83
CA GLN A 59 7.22 -5.31 10.10
C GLN A 59 8.50 -5.77 9.38
N GLN A 60 8.37 -6.68 8.40
CA GLN A 60 9.49 -7.13 7.59
C GLN A 60 9.27 -6.76 6.13
N PRO A 61 10.31 -6.37 5.39
CA PRO A 61 10.14 -6.11 3.97
C PRO A 61 9.60 -7.34 3.25
N ALA A 62 8.56 -7.15 2.46
CA ALA A 62 7.97 -8.25 1.70
C ALA A 62 8.77 -8.51 0.42
N ASP A 63 8.81 -9.78 -0.01
CA ASP A 63 9.51 -10.19 -1.23
C ASP A 63 8.62 -9.92 -2.44
N VAL A 64 8.26 -8.66 -2.65
CA VAL A 64 7.40 -8.26 -3.76
C VAL A 64 7.92 -6.98 -4.39
N SER A 65 7.66 -6.83 -5.68
CA SER A 65 7.83 -5.58 -6.39
C SER A 65 6.46 -4.97 -6.58
N LEU A 66 6.35 -3.68 -6.33
CA LEU A 66 5.10 -2.94 -6.53
C LEU A 66 5.31 -1.92 -7.64
N GLU A 67 4.41 -1.94 -8.61
CA GLU A 67 4.38 -0.95 -9.68
C GLU A 67 3.04 -0.24 -9.64
N GLU A 68 3.08 1.09 -9.65
CA GLU A 68 1.88 1.90 -9.55
C GLU A 68 1.63 2.60 -10.88
N TYR A 69 0.38 2.53 -11.34
CA TYR A 69 -0.05 3.17 -12.59
C TYR A 69 -1.24 4.07 -12.33
N THR A 70 -1.35 5.13 -13.10
CA THR A 70 -2.49 6.04 -13.03
C THR A 70 -3.26 5.97 -14.35
N VAL A 71 -4.57 5.70 -14.26
CA VAL A 71 -5.46 5.66 -15.43
C VAL A 71 -6.72 6.44 -15.07
N GLU A 72 -6.99 7.55 -15.80
CA GLU A 72 -8.20 8.35 -15.61
C GLU A 72 -8.46 8.70 -14.13
N ASP A 73 -7.46 9.22 -13.45
CA ASP A 73 -7.53 9.60 -12.03
C ASP A 73 -7.67 8.42 -11.06
N HIS A 74 -7.52 7.19 -11.57
CA HIS A 74 -7.51 6.00 -10.72
C HIS A 74 -6.09 5.47 -10.58
N TYR A 75 -5.79 4.92 -9.41
CA TYR A 75 -4.50 4.28 -9.15
C TYR A 75 -4.64 2.78 -9.24
N ILE A 76 -3.70 2.15 -9.93
CA ILE A 76 -3.62 0.71 -10.08
C ILE A 76 -2.25 0.28 -9.60
N THR A 77 -2.21 -0.67 -8.67
CA THR A 77 -0.95 -1.21 -8.17
C THR A 77 -0.84 -2.68 -8.59
N VAL A 78 0.29 -3.03 -9.18
CA VAL A 78 0.58 -4.41 -9.55
C VAL A 78 1.68 -4.92 -8.63
N ALA A 79 1.41 -6.02 -7.95
CA ALA A 79 2.36 -6.67 -7.07
C ALA A 79 2.84 -7.96 -7.72
N THR A 80 4.16 -8.14 -7.78
CA THR A 80 4.76 -9.36 -8.30
C THR A 80 5.80 -9.87 -7.31
N ARG A 81 5.97 -11.18 -7.23
CA ARG A 81 7.01 -11.74 -6.37
C ARG A 81 8.38 -11.53 -6.98
N THR A 82 9.32 -11.21 -6.13
CA THR A 82 10.72 -11.05 -6.54
C THR A 82 11.47 -12.38 -6.46
#